data_7d6b28893e23b8c8d4dfbd36cc7f6607
#
_entry.id   7d6b28893e23b8c8d4dfbd36cc7f6607
#
_cell.length_a   1.000
_cell.length_b   1.000
_cell.length_c   1.000
_cell.angle_alpha   90.00
_cell.angle_beta   90.00
_cell.angle_gamma   90.00
#
_symmetry.space_group_name_H-M   'P 1'
#
loop_
_entity.id
_entity.type
_entity.pdbx_description
1 polymer ?
#
loop_
_entity_poly.entity_id
_entity_poly.type
_entity_poly.pdbx_seq_one_letter_code
_entity_poly.pdbx_strand_id
1 'polypeptide(L)'
;MTRSRRTRPVGAADGLPTRCSFCGKPYAEAARVVAGPGVYICDACVDLAAQIIAGPPADSGDAPPPVHRGPDPRTDAYLTTMSDDDMLAMLPRQALTVEQAERDLRAWVRLLRERGVTWARIGEALGVSRQAAWDRFAADVAGALDDERTG
;
A
#
# COMPACT_ATOMS: atom_id res chain seq x y z
N MET A 1 18.36 5.48 -32.73
CA MET A 1 17.04 4.79 -32.61
C MET A 1 16.96 4.15 -31.23
N THR A 2 16.47 4.90 -30.26
CA THR A 2 16.42 4.49 -28.83
C THR A 2 15.09 3.77 -28.57
N ARG A 3 15.14 2.46 -28.33
CA ARG A 3 13.95 1.67 -27.95
C ARG A 3 13.46 2.12 -26.57
N SER A 4 12.35 2.83 -26.54
CA SER A 4 11.58 3.12 -25.33
C SER A 4 11.15 1.78 -24.72
N ARG A 5 11.68 1.45 -23.54
CA ARG A 5 11.20 0.34 -22.73
C ARG A 5 9.82 0.72 -22.21
N ARG A 6 8.77 0.17 -22.82
CA ARG A 6 7.44 0.17 -22.22
C ARG A 6 7.51 -0.65 -20.95
N THR A 7 7.50 0.01 -19.82
CA THR A 7 7.28 -0.63 -18.52
C THR A 7 5.87 -1.23 -18.54
N ARG A 8 5.77 -2.56 -18.46
CA ARG A 8 4.50 -3.28 -18.25
C ARG A 8 3.90 -2.77 -16.94
N PRO A 9 2.58 -2.49 -16.89
CA PRO A 9 1.92 -2.20 -15.63
C PRO A 9 2.03 -3.44 -14.72
N VAL A 10 2.70 -3.28 -13.59
CA VAL A 10 2.70 -4.25 -12.49
C VAL A 10 1.33 -4.14 -11.83
N GLY A 11 0.54 -5.21 -11.83
CA GLY A 11 -0.69 -5.27 -11.04
C GLY A 11 -1.98 -5.54 -11.81
N ALA A 12 -2.00 -6.60 -12.62
CA ALA A 12 -3.24 -7.20 -13.11
C ALA A 12 -3.29 -8.68 -12.73
N ALA A 13 -3.05 -8.97 -11.46
CA ALA A 13 -3.35 -10.27 -10.86
C ALA A 13 -4.35 -9.99 -9.72
N ASP A 14 -5.48 -10.68 -9.76
CA ASP A 14 -6.50 -10.75 -8.71
C ASP A 14 -7.65 -9.71 -8.72
N GLY A 15 -8.22 -9.40 -9.88
CA GLY A 15 -9.65 -9.04 -9.99
C GLY A 15 -10.16 -7.75 -9.34
N LEU A 16 -9.42 -7.10 -8.46
CA LEU A 16 -9.81 -5.82 -7.86
C LEU A 16 -9.08 -4.67 -8.54
N PRO A 17 -9.80 -3.62 -8.97
CA PRO A 17 -9.16 -2.49 -9.62
C PRO A 17 -8.20 -1.80 -8.64
N THR A 18 -6.94 -1.69 -9.02
CA THR A 18 -5.95 -0.87 -8.33
C THR A 18 -6.45 0.57 -8.26
N ARG A 19 -6.36 1.18 -7.09
CA ARG A 19 -6.85 2.53 -6.81
C ARG A 19 -5.72 3.42 -6.33
N CYS A 20 -5.89 4.72 -6.52
CA CYS A 20 -5.01 5.70 -5.90
C CYS A 20 -5.14 5.63 -4.37
N SER A 21 -4.02 5.44 -3.66
CA SER A 21 -4.00 5.36 -2.19
C SER A 21 -4.32 6.71 -1.52
N PHE A 22 -4.27 7.81 -2.25
CA PHE A 22 -4.58 9.15 -1.74
C PHE A 22 -6.06 9.54 -1.94
N CYS A 23 -6.57 9.46 -3.18
CA CYS A 23 -7.93 9.92 -3.49
C CYS A 23 -8.93 8.79 -3.76
N GLY A 24 -8.50 7.52 -3.77
CA GLY A 24 -9.37 6.37 -4.03
C GLY A 24 -9.83 6.22 -5.49
N LYS A 25 -9.42 7.11 -6.40
CA LYS A 25 -9.77 7.03 -7.82
C LYS A 25 -9.29 5.70 -8.42
N PRO A 26 -10.16 4.97 -9.17
CA PRO A 26 -9.74 3.76 -9.87
C PRO A 26 -8.61 4.03 -10.86
N TYR A 27 -7.70 3.07 -11.01
CA TYR A 27 -6.59 3.18 -11.97
C TYR A 27 -7.07 3.49 -13.40
N ALA A 28 -8.19 2.89 -13.82
CA ALA A 28 -8.76 3.09 -15.16
C ALA A 28 -9.22 4.53 -15.43
N GLU A 29 -9.44 5.33 -14.39
CA GLU A 29 -9.87 6.73 -14.47
C GLU A 29 -8.71 7.73 -14.31
N ALA A 30 -7.51 7.25 -14.05
CA ALA A 30 -6.31 8.06 -13.92
C ALA A 30 -5.52 8.04 -15.25
N ALA A 31 -5.03 9.19 -15.69
CA ALA A 31 -4.20 9.26 -16.89
C ALA A 31 -2.83 8.58 -16.65
N ARG A 32 -2.30 8.71 -15.43
CA ARG A 32 -1.05 8.08 -14.98
C ARG A 32 -1.13 7.70 -13.51
N VAL A 33 -0.39 6.66 -13.13
CA VAL A 33 -0.23 6.26 -11.73
C VAL A 33 1.24 5.99 -11.47
N VAL A 34 1.74 6.55 -10.39
CA VAL A 34 3.07 6.24 -9.85
C VAL A 34 2.89 5.17 -8.78
N ALA A 35 3.61 4.05 -8.93
CA ALA A 35 3.57 2.92 -8.01
C ALA A 35 4.79 2.96 -7.08
N GLY A 36 4.53 2.82 -5.79
CA GLY A 36 5.51 2.53 -4.75
C GLY A 36 5.20 1.18 -4.08
N PRO A 37 6.03 0.73 -3.14
CA PRO A 37 5.76 -0.50 -2.39
C PRO A 37 4.44 -0.40 -1.61
N GLY A 38 3.40 -1.11 -2.05
CA GLY A 38 2.08 -1.14 -1.42
C GLY A 38 1.26 0.14 -1.53
N VAL A 39 1.71 1.13 -2.30
CA VAL A 39 1.01 2.41 -2.49
C VAL A 39 1.02 2.85 -3.95
N TYR A 40 -0.05 3.53 -4.34
CA TYR A 40 -0.23 4.06 -5.68
C TYR A 40 -0.74 5.49 -5.61
N ILE A 41 -0.17 6.39 -6.41
CA ILE A 41 -0.62 7.79 -6.46
C ILE A 41 -0.96 8.17 -7.91
N CYS A 42 -2.15 8.72 -8.14
CA CYS A 42 -2.56 9.18 -9.46
C CYS A 42 -1.97 10.56 -9.77
N ASP A 43 -1.91 10.89 -11.07
CA ASP A 43 -1.43 12.17 -11.60
C ASP A 43 -2.04 13.38 -10.89
N ALA A 44 -3.36 13.42 -10.72
CA ALA A 44 -4.03 14.54 -10.03
C ALA A 44 -3.54 14.71 -8.57
N CYS A 45 -3.24 13.61 -7.86
CA CYS A 45 -2.70 13.68 -6.49
C CYS A 45 -1.22 14.07 -6.50
N VAL A 46 -0.46 13.70 -7.53
CA VAL A 46 0.93 14.15 -7.71
C VAL A 46 0.96 15.66 -7.94
N ASP A 47 0.10 16.18 -8.80
CA ASP A 47 0.01 17.62 -9.07
C ASP A 47 -0.40 18.41 -7.83
N LEU A 48 -1.37 17.91 -7.06
CA LEU A 48 -1.75 18.50 -5.79
C LEU A 48 -0.59 18.50 -4.77
N ALA A 49 0.12 17.38 -4.65
CA ALA A 49 1.28 17.27 -3.77
C ALA A 49 2.39 18.25 -4.20
N ALA A 50 2.64 18.38 -5.50
CA ALA A 50 3.62 19.33 -6.03
C ALA A 50 3.25 20.79 -5.70
N GLN A 51 1.98 21.17 -5.79
CA GLN A 51 1.50 22.49 -5.41
C GLN A 51 1.69 22.77 -3.91
N ILE A 52 1.40 21.77 -3.06
CA ILE A 52 1.60 21.89 -1.61
C ILE A 52 3.10 22.07 -1.28
N ILE A 53 3.97 21.29 -1.93
CA ILE A 53 5.42 21.33 -1.71
C ILE A 53 6.02 22.67 -2.22
N ALA A 54 5.49 23.23 -3.31
CA ALA A 54 5.93 24.51 -3.86
C ALA A 54 5.42 25.72 -3.05
N GLY A 55 4.44 25.51 -2.15
CA GLY A 55 3.93 26.54 -1.25
C GLY A 55 4.95 26.92 -0.16
N PRO A 56 4.69 28.00 0.60
CA PRO A 56 5.53 28.35 1.74
C PRO A 56 5.57 27.16 2.72
N PRO A 57 6.75 26.88 3.35
CA PRO A 57 6.83 25.79 4.31
C PRO A 57 5.79 26.02 5.40
N ALA A 58 4.95 24.98 5.63
CA ALA A 58 4.14 24.97 6.83
C ALA A 58 5.12 25.09 8.02
N ASP A 59 4.73 25.83 9.05
CA ASP A 59 5.50 26.05 10.31
C ASP A 59 5.71 24.73 11.09
N SER A 60 6.23 23.72 10.43
CA SER A 60 6.62 22.44 10.99
C SER A 60 8.12 22.51 11.24
N GLY A 61 8.48 22.62 12.51
CA GLY A 61 9.89 22.64 12.93
C GLY A 61 10.73 21.58 12.23
N ASP A 62 12.01 21.87 12.06
CA ASP A 62 13.05 21.23 11.25
C ASP A 62 13.30 19.71 11.42
N ALA A 63 12.43 18.97 12.11
CA ALA A 63 12.57 17.54 12.29
C ALA A 63 11.56 16.77 11.43
N PRO A 64 11.99 15.73 10.68
CA PRO A 64 11.04 14.82 10.07
C PRO A 64 10.12 14.25 11.16
N PRO A 65 8.81 14.13 10.91
CA PRO A 65 7.88 13.62 11.92
C PRO A 65 8.37 12.24 12.39
N PRO A 66 8.38 11.99 13.71
CA PRO A 66 8.77 10.70 14.25
C PRO A 66 7.87 9.61 13.63
N VAL A 67 8.47 8.46 13.31
CA VAL A 67 7.71 7.29 12.84
C VAL A 67 6.86 6.79 14.01
N HIS A 68 5.61 7.20 14.06
CA HIS A 68 4.67 6.75 15.09
C HIS A 68 4.22 5.32 14.78
N ARG A 69 4.38 4.42 15.74
CA ARG A 69 3.83 3.06 15.70
C ARG A 69 2.39 2.97 16.25
N GLY A 70 1.76 4.11 16.50
CA GLY A 70 0.41 4.24 17.03
C GLY A 70 -0.39 5.29 16.25
N PRO A 71 -1.64 5.59 16.67
CA PRO A 71 -2.41 6.65 16.08
C PRO A 71 -1.62 7.96 16.05
N ASP A 72 -1.56 8.61 14.88
CA ASP A 72 -0.89 9.90 14.76
C ASP A 72 -1.78 10.97 15.42
N PRO A 73 -1.28 11.73 16.43
CA PRO A 73 -2.06 12.79 17.08
C PRO A 73 -2.62 13.84 16.10
N ARG A 74 -1.97 14.02 14.95
CA ARG A 74 -2.46 14.92 13.88
C ARG A 74 -3.69 14.33 13.19
N THR A 75 -3.71 13.02 12.98
CA THR A 75 -4.87 12.31 12.44
C THR A 75 -6.02 12.38 13.42
N ASP A 76 -5.79 12.16 14.72
CA ASP A 76 -6.81 12.27 15.75
C ASP A 76 -7.38 13.69 15.83
N ALA A 77 -6.52 14.72 15.80
CA ALA A 77 -6.96 16.11 15.79
C ALA A 77 -7.81 16.45 14.55
N TYR A 78 -7.46 15.91 13.39
CA TYR A 78 -8.25 16.09 12.16
C TYR A 78 -9.59 15.35 12.24
N LEU A 79 -9.59 14.10 12.69
CA LEU A 79 -10.80 13.29 12.80
C LEU A 79 -11.80 13.87 13.79
N THR A 80 -11.35 14.51 14.87
CA THR A 80 -12.24 15.18 15.86
C THR A 80 -12.97 16.39 15.28
N THR A 81 -12.54 16.92 14.13
CA THR A 81 -13.23 18.03 13.45
C THR A 81 -14.28 17.58 12.44
N MET A 82 -14.33 16.26 12.12
CA MET A 82 -15.26 15.70 11.15
C MET A 82 -16.57 15.29 11.83
N SER A 83 -17.67 15.37 11.08
CA SER A 83 -18.94 14.76 11.50
C SER A 83 -18.88 13.24 11.42
N ASP A 84 -19.73 12.55 12.19
CA ASP A 84 -19.88 11.09 12.13
C ASP A 84 -20.24 10.61 10.71
N ASP A 85 -21.11 11.35 10.01
CA ASP A 85 -21.52 11.02 8.64
C ASP A 85 -20.34 11.12 7.65
N ASP A 86 -19.49 12.14 7.79
CA ASP A 86 -18.30 12.28 6.96
C ASP A 86 -17.29 11.13 7.24
N MET A 87 -17.09 10.79 8.50
CA MET A 87 -16.24 9.65 8.88
C MET A 87 -16.77 8.33 8.33
N LEU A 88 -18.07 8.07 8.45
CA LEU A 88 -18.73 6.88 7.91
C LEU A 88 -18.59 6.81 6.38
N ALA A 89 -18.74 7.91 5.69
CA ALA A 89 -18.54 7.97 4.24
C ALA A 89 -17.10 7.66 3.80
N MET A 90 -16.10 7.89 4.67
CA MET A 90 -14.70 7.59 4.38
C MET A 90 -14.32 6.13 4.67
N LEU A 91 -15.02 5.43 5.56
CA LEU A 91 -14.67 4.06 5.98
C LEU A 91 -14.51 3.07 4.83
N PRO A 92 -15.42 2.99 3.82
CA PRO A 92 -15.26 2.04 2.72
C PRO A 92 -13.95 2.27 1.94
N ARG A 93 -13.53 3.52 1.81
CA ARG A 93 -12.28 3.89 1.15
C ARG A 93 -11.05 3.46 1.96
N GLN A 94 -11.08 3.65 3.27
CA GLN A 94 -10.01 3.19 4.16
C GLN A 94 -9.90 1.66 4.15
N ALA A 95 -11.03 0.95 4.20
CA ALA A 95 -11.07 -0.51 4.11
C ALA A 95 -10.40 -1.02 2.81
N LEU A 96 -10.72 -0.43 1.66
CA LEU A 96 -10.10 -0.77 0.38
C LEU A 96 -8.57 -0.55 0.38
N THR A 97 -8.09 0.50 1.03
CA THR A 97 -6.64 0.76 1.15
C THR A 97 -5.96 -0.31 2.00
N VAL A 98 -6.58 -0.73 3.11
CA VAL A 98 -6.08 -1.82 3.95
C VAL A 98 -6.03 -3.14 3.17
N GLU A 99 -7.11 -3.51 2.48
CA GLU A 99 -7.18 -4.72 1.66
C GLU A 99 -6.10 -4.74 0.57
N GLN A 100 -5.84 -3.60 -0.06
CA GLN A 100 -4.78 -3.48 -1.06
C GLN A 100 -3.40 -3.70 -0.43
N ALA A 101 -3.11 -3.03 0.68
CA ALA A 101 -1.83 -3.17 1.38
C ALA A 101 -1.60 -4.61 1.88
N GLU A 102 -2.64 -5.28 2.36
CA GLU A 102 -2.56 -6.68 2.77
C GLU A 102 -2.28 -7.63 1.61
N ARG A 103 -2.92 -7.44 0.46
CA ARG A 103 -2.65 -8.23 -0.75
C ARG A 103 -1.20 -8.07 -1.21
N ASP A 104 -0.72 -6.85 -1.25
CA ASP A 104 0.66 -6.56 -1.63
C ASP A 104 1.64 -7.21 -0.65
N LEU A 105 1.38 -7.12 0.65
CA LEU A 105 2.20 -7.78 1.67
C LEU A 105 2.25 -9.30 1.51
N ARG A 106 1.12 -9.96 1.23
CA ARG A 106 1.05 -11.39 0.94
C ARG A 106 1.88 -11.75 -0.30
N ALA A 107 1.76 -10.97 -1.37
CA ALA A 107 2.55 -11.18 -2.58
C ALA A 107 4.06 -11.08 -2.32
N TRP A 108 4.49 -10.13 -1.48
CA TRP A 108 5.89 -10.00 -1.08
C TRP A 108 6.37 -11.17 -0.25
N VAL A 109 5.58 -11.62 0.73
CA VAL A 109 5.93 -12.77 1.57
C VAL A 109 6.05 -14.04 0.71
N ARG A 110 5.12 -14.26 -0.22
CA ARG A 110 5.17 -15.36 -1.19
C ARG A 110 6.50 -15.33 -1.97
N LEU A 111 6.83 -14.21 -2.60
CA LEU A 111 8.06 -14.06 -3.37
C LEU A 111 9.33 -14.30 -2.52
N LEU A 112 9.34 -13.83 -1.27
CA LEU A 112 10.44 -14.10 -0.34
C LEU A 112 10.56 -15.59 -0.02
N ARG A 113 9.44 -16.29 0.15
CA ARG A 113 9.42 -17.73 0.37
C ARG A 113 9.91 -18.51 -0.85
N GLU A 114 9.52 -18.16 -2.06
CA GLU A 114 10.02 -18.71 -3.33
C GLU A 114 11.56 -18.55 -3.44
N ARG A 115 12.10 -17.45 -2.94
CA ARG A 115 13.55 -17.20 -2.85
C ARG A 115 14.25 -17.89 -1.68
N GLY A 116 13.56 -18.75 -0.92
CA GLY A 116 14.11 -19.50 0.20
C GLY A 116 14.28 -18.72 1.50
N VAL A 117 13.76 -17.50 1.62
CA VAL A 117 13.82 -16.72 2.88
C VAL A 117 13.01 -17.43 3.95
N THR A 118 13.59 -17.65 5.12
CA THR A 118 12.95 -18.40 6.23
C THR A 118 11.85 -17.61 6.92
N TRP A 119 10.87 -18.32 7.49
CA TRP A 119 9.82 -17.70 8.30
C TRP A 119 10.35 -16.91 9.51
N ALA A 120 11.51 -17.32 10.06
CA ALA A 120 12.16 -16.58 11.14
C ALA A 120 12.60 -15.19 10.68
N ARG A 121 13.23 -15.07 9.51
CA ARG A 121 13.64 -13.78 8.95
C ARG A 121 12.46 -12.91 8.54
N ILE A 122 11.39 -13.52 8.02
CA ILE A 122 10.16 -12.79 7.67
C ILE A 122 9.50 -12.25 8.94
N GLY A 123 9.40 -13.08 10.00
CA GLY A 123 8.86 -12.66 11.28
C GLY A 123 9.66 -11.53 11.92
N GLU A 124 10.99 -11.63 11.91
CA GLU A 124 11.89 -10.55 12.38
C GLU A 124 11.65 -9.24 11.63
N ALA A 125 11.57 -9.27 10.31
CA ALA A 125 11.32 -8.09 9.49
C ALA A 125 9.94 -7.45 9.75
N LEU A 126 8.93 -8.26 10.08
CA LEU A 126 7.56 -7.80 10.41
C LEU A 126 7.38 -7.46 11.90
N GLY A 127 8.39 -7.69 12.74
CA GLY A 127 8.30 -7.48 14.19
C GLY A 127 7.37 -8.48 14.90
N VAL A 128 7.24 -9.70 14.37
CA VAL A 128 6.41 -10.77 14.93
C VAL A 128 7.23 -12.06 15.08
N SER A 129 6.69 -13.04 15.83
CA SER A 129 7.36 -14.35 15.97
C SER A 129 7.35 -15.12 14.64
N ARG A 130 8.28 -16.08 14.50
CA ARG A 130 8.29 -17.04 13.39
C ARG A 130 6.93 -17.71 13.20
N GLN A 131 6.33 -18.16 14.32
CA GLN A 131 5.04 -18.85 14.31
C GLN A 131 3.91 -17.92 13.83
N ALA A 132 3.84 -16.69 14.33
CA ALA A 132 2.84 -15.71 13.92
C ALA A 132 2.96 -15.35 12.42
N ALA A 133 4.18 -15.25 11.90
CA ALA A 133 4.40 -15.05 10.46
C ALA A 133 3.90 -16.25 9.64
N TRP A 134 4.20 -17.47 10.10
CA TRP A 134 3.73 -18.70 9.44
C TRP A 134 2.20 -18.81 9.48
N ASP A 135 1.57 -18.63 10.64
CA ASP A 135 0.12 -18.72 10.83
C ASP A 135 -0.64 -17.73 9.91
N ARG A 136 -0.05 -16.54 9.73
CA ARG A 136 -0.68 -15.49 8.93
C ARG A 136 -0.58 -15.72 7.43
N PHE A 137 0.51 -16.28 6.93
CA PHE A 137 0.83 -16.27 5.50
C PHE A 137 1.02 -17.66 4.86
N ALA A 138 1.07 -18.75 5.64
CA ALA A 138 1.38 -20.07 5.09
C ALA A 138 0.33 -20.55 4.06
N ALA A 139 -0.95 -20.23 4.26
CA ALA A 139 -2.01 -20.61 3.34
C ALA A 139 -1.84 -19.94 1.96
N ASP A 140 -1.43 -18.67 1.93
CA ASP A 140 -1.21 -17.93 0.69
C ASP A 140 -0.01 -18.47 -0.10
N VAL A 141 1.00 -18.99 0.61
CA VAL A 141 2.20 -19.61 0.00
C VAL A 141 1.88 -21.00 -0.55
N ALA A 142 1.07 -21.80 0.15
CA ALA A 142 0.70 -23.15 -0.28
C ALA A 142 -0.20 -23.14 -1.52
N GLY A 143 -1.20 -22.25 -1.58
CA GLY A 143 -2.10 -22.13 -2.74
C GLY A 143 -1.40 -21.79 -4.06
N ALA A 144 -0.30 -21.03 -4.01
CA ALA A 144 0.45 -20.66 -5.21
C ALA A 144 1.26 -21.85 -5.79
N LEU A 145 1.68 -22.79 -4.95
CA LEU A 145 2.43 -23.98 -5.39
C LEU A 145 1.53 -25.04 -6.04
N ASP A 146 0.24 -25.04 -5.71
CA ASP A 146 -0.75 -25.96 -6.29
C ASP A 146 -1.25 -25.48 -7.66
N ASP A 147 -1.33 -24.18 -7.90
CA ASP A 147 -1.76 -23.60 -9.18
C ASP A 147 -0.71 -23.81 -10.29
N GLU A 148 0.60 -23.80 -9.96
CA GLU A 148 1.67 -24.12 -10.92
C GLU A 148 1.75 -25.61 -11.30
N ARG A 149 1.13 -26.51 -10.51
CA ARG A 149 1.11 -27.97 -10.82
C ARG A 149 -0.04 -28.40 -11.72
N THR A 150 -1.02 -27.51 -11.93
CA THR A 150 -2.26 -27.83 -12.67
C THR A 150 -2.38 -27.13 -14.03
N GLY A 151 -1.45 -26.28 -14.41
CA GLY A 151 -1.36 -25.56 -15.69
C GLY A 151 -0.22 -26.10 -16.54
#